data_779728bc0655bbe4482b4e2bf92981fe
#
_entry.id   779728bc0655bbe4482b4e2bf92981fe
#
_cell.length_a   1.000
_cell.length_b   1.000
_cell.length_c   1.000
_cell.angle_alpha   90.00
_cell.angle_beta   90.00
_cell.angle_gamma   90.00
#
_symmetry.space_group_name_H-M   'P 1'
#
loop_
_entity.id
_entity.type
_entity.pdbx_description
1 polymer ?
#
loop_
_entity_poly.entity_id
_entity_poly.type
_entity_poly.pdbx_seq_one_letter_code
_entity_poly.pdbx_strand_id
1 'polypeptide(L)'
;IRGTMKVAAVKAPSYGEDRRGIMTDLAMTTGAKFFQQTRGDKLSEVSLLDFGQSASVEISKSRTTVVDGAGDHEELEKRVEQIKNEIKETEDLHAAQRLQDRITRISSGVAIIRVGASSEVEMIEKKHRIEDALEAVNSAQQEGIVLGGGLTLLRISDALDVEFDNDEQLVSRAVLKKALASPFNTMAENAGHNPEVLRLTMGDCGDSEGFNFLTNRKENFFTSGIIDPAKVTRCAVKNAISVAGTLLLTNHSIVEA
;
A
#
# COMPACT_ATOMS: atom_id res chain seq x y z
N ILE A 1 23.22 29.37 4.63
CA ILE A 1 23.11 30.52 3.70
C ILE A 1 24.47 30.87 3.09
N ARG A 2 25.60 30.51 3.70
CA ARG A 2 26.94 30.71 3.11
C ARG A 2 27.41 29.57 2.19
N GLY A 3 26.62 28.54 1.96
CA GLY A 3 26.97 27.40 1.07
C GLY A 3 28.15 26.53 1.53
N THR A 4 28.59 26.72 2.76
CA THR A 4 29.74 25.98 3.33
C THR A 4 29.43 24.53 3.68
N MET A 5 28.17 24.18 3.81
CA MET A 5 27.70 22.83 4.15
C MET A 5 26.40 22.50 3.41
N LYS A 6 26.30 21.29 2.87
CA LYS A 6 25.03 20.77 2.34
C LYS A 6 24.17 20.29 3.49
N VAL A 7 23.03 20.93 3.73
CA VAL A 7 22.12 20.63 4.83
C VAL A 7 20.72 20.40 4.31
N ALA A 8 20.08 19.37 4.81
CA ALA A 8 18.65 19.15 4.65
C ALA A 8 17.99 19.07 6.03
N ALA A 9 16.88 19.78 6.20
CA ALA A 9 16.09 19.75 7.41
C ALA A 9 14.78 18.99 7.15
N VAL A 10 14.53 17.98 7.96
CA VAL A 10 13.34 17.11 7.83
C VAL A 10 12.50 17.22 9.09
N LYS A 11 11.20 17.34 8.95
CA LYS A 11 10.27 17.31 10.06
C LYS A 11 10.23 15.91 10.68
N ALA A 12 10.42 15.82 12.01
CA ALA A 12 10.34 14.55 12.72
C ALA A 12 8.95 13.91 12.52
N PRO A 13 8.89 12.60 12.21
CA PRO A 13 7.65 11.89 11.96
C PRO A 13 6.85 11.70 13.25
N SER A 14 5.54 11.47 13.13
CA SER A 14 4.62 11.18 14.23
C SER A 14 4.55 12.30 15.29
N TYR A 15 4.05 12.02 16.49
CA TYR A 15 3.93 12.94 17.62
C TYR A 15 4.03 12.18 18.95
N GLY A 16 4.20 12.91 20.06
CA GLY A 16 4.24 12.33 21.41
C GLY A 16 5.34 11.29 21.60
N GLU A 17 5.01 10.21 22.29
CA GLU A 17 5.94 9.11 22.59
C GLU A 17 6.36 8.33 21.34
N ASP A 18 5.49 8.18 20.36
CA ASP A 18 5.84 7.54 19.07
C ASP A 18 6.98 8.28 18.37
N ARG A 19 6.93 9.62 18.36
CA ARG A 19 8.02 10.46 17.81
C ARG A 19 9.31 10.23 18.55
N ARG A 20 9.26 10.21 19.90
CA ARG A 20 10.44 9.96 20.72
C ARG A 20 11.03 8.59 20.42
N GLY A 21 10.19 7.55 20.37
CA GLY A 21 10.62 6.21 20.04
C GLY A 21 11.31 6.14 18.67
N ILE A 22 10.70 6.66 17.62
CA ILE A 22 11.24 6.67 16.26
C ILE A 22 12.57 7.44 16.19
N MET A 23 12.66 8.60 16.84
CA MET A 23 13.88 9.41 16.83
C MET A 23 15.01 8.78 17.64
N THR A 24 14.68 8.07 18.73
CA THR A 24 15.66 7.29 19.49
C THR A 24 16.18 6.12 18.66
N ASP A 25 15.29 5.38 17.98
CA ASP A 25 15.66 4.28 17.12
C ASP A 25 16.55 4.73 15.94
N LEU A 26 16.24 5.88 15.33
CA LEU A 26 17.06 6.49 14.28
C LEU A 26 18.45 6.90 14.81
N ALA A 27 18.51 7.50 15.99
CA ALA A 27 19.77 7.88 16.61
C ALA A 27 20.64 6.64 16.88
N MET A 28 20.08 5.59 17.44
CA MET A 28 20.79 4.32 17.68
C MET A 28 21.26 3.69 16.38
N THR A 29 20.41 3.68 15.32
CA THR A 29 20.77 3.12 14.01
C THR A 29 21.94 3.86 13.36
N THR A 30 22.05 5.15 13.55
CA THR A 30 23.10 5.98 12.93
C THR A 30 24.31 6.23 13.85
N GLY A 31 24.23 5.86 15.12
CA GLY A 31 25.21 6.21 16.15
C GLY A 31 25.15 7.68 16.58
N ALA A 32 24.03 8.36 16.33
CA ALA A 32 23.83 9.76 16.72
C ALA A 32 23.32 9.89 18.15
N LYS A 33 23.47 11.08 18.73
CA LYS A 33 22.81 11.43 19.98
C LYS A 33 21.48 12.15 19.70
N PHE A 34 20.41 11.68 20.34
CA PHE A 34 19.09 12.33 20.23
C PHE A 34 18.95 13.41 21.29
N PHE A 35 18.97 14.67 20.89
CA PHE A 35 18.80 15.84 21.76
C PHE A 35 17.32 16.10 22.03
N GLN A 36 16.94 16.19 23.30
CA GLN A 36 15.57 16.41 23.74
C GLN A 36 15.49 17.59 24.72
N GLN A 37 14.77 18.63 24.38
CA GLN A 37 14.54 19.78 25.26
C GLN A 37 13.92 19.37 26.60
N THR A 38 13.08 18.35 26.63
CA THR A 38 12.44 17.80 27.85
C THR A 38 13.43 17.16 28.83
N ARG A 39 14.64 16.78 28.36
CA ARG A 39 15.73 16.27 29.17
C ARG A 39 16.72 17.38 29.60
N GLY A 40 16.46 18.61 29.16
CA GLY A 40 17.36 19.73 29.43
C GLY A 40 18.50 19.88 28.43
N ASP A 41 18.52 19.10 27.35
CA ASP A 41 19.57 19.20 26.32
C ASP A 41 19.48 20.54 25.58
N LYS A 42 20.65 21.18 25.36
CA LYS A 42 20.73 22.46 24.63
C LYS A 42 21.39 22.24 23.27
N LEU A 43 20.84 22.86 22.23
CA LEU A 43 21.44 22.82 20.88
C LEU A 43 22.82 23.46 20.80
N SER A 44 23.14 24.36 21.73
CA SER A 44 24.48 24.98 21.83
C SER A 44 25.57 24.01 22.29
N GLU A 45 25.20 22.88 22.86
CA GLU A 45 26.09 21.83 23.35
C GLU A 45 26.40 20.74 22.36
N VAL A 46 25.78 20.81 21.15
CA VAL A 46 25.97 19.83 20.07
C VAL A 46 27.41 19.90 19.55
N SER A 47 28.08 18.78 19.58
CA SER A 47 29.43 18.59 19.04
C SER A 47 29.42 17.70 17.79
N LEU A 48 30.54 17.67 17.07
CA LEU A 48 30.68 16.76 15.90
C LEU A 48 30.61 15.28 16.27
N LEU A 49 30.89 14.93 17.51
CA LEU A 49 30.80 13.54 18.00
C LEU A 49 29.36 13.07 18.23
N ASP A 50 28.43 14.02 18.34
CA ASP A 50 27.02 13.69 18.53
C ASP A 50 26.29 13.40 17.20
N PHE A 51 26.95 13.64 16.06
CA PHE A 51 26.38 13.32 14.74
C PHE A 51 26.56 11.85 14.41
N GLY A 52 25.48 11.22 13.98
CA GLY A 52 25.52 9.87 13.42
C GLY A 52 26.08 9.85 12.00
N GLN A 53 26.34 8.65 11.52
CA GLN A 53 26.83 8.39 10.16
C GLN A 53 25.98 7.34 9.47
N SER A 54 25.91 7.41 8.16
CA SER A 54 25.28 6.40 7.30
C SER A 54 25.92 6.42 5.92
N ALA A 55 25.83 5.29 5.21
CA ALA A 55 26.38 5.19 3.86
C ALA A 55 25.62 6.09 2.87
N SER A 56 24.30 6.20 3.03
CA SER A 56 23.45 7.03 2.17
C SER A 56 22.21 7.50 2.89
N VAL A 57 21.78 8.74 2.58
CA VAL A 57 20.50 9.28 3.02
C VAL A 57 19.76 9.83 1.80
N GLU A 58 18.58 9.32 1.54
CA GLU A 58 17.68 9.82 0.51
C GLU A 58 16.49 10.53 1.16
N ILE A 59 16.28 11.79 0.78
CA ILE A 59 15.23 12.64 1.32
C ILE A 59 14.28 13.05 0.20
N SER A 60 13.02 12.67 0.32
CA SER A 60 11.93 13.09 -0.55
C SER A 60 10.91 13.95 0.22
N LYS A 61 9.90 14.43 -0.45
CA LYS A 61 8.83 15.23 0.16
C LYS A 61 8.05 14.47 1.24
N SER A 62 7.91 13.14 1.10
CA SER A 62 7.09 12.28 1.96
C SER A 62 7.88 11.22 2.72
N ARG A 63 9.14 10.99 2.37
CA ARG A 63 9.95 9.89 2.91
C ARG A 63 11.40 10.29 3.09
N THR A 64 11.99 9.83 4.17
CA THR A 64 13.44 9.87 4.40
C THR A 64 13.92 8.44 4.60
N THR A 65 14.86 8.00 3.79
CA THR A 65 15.46 6.66 3.86
C THR A 65 16.91 6.80 4.27
N VAL A 66 17.31 6.09 5.31
CA VAL A 66 18.69 6.01 5.80
C VAL A 66 19.19 4.60 5.56
N VAL A 67 20.33 4.45 4.91
CA VAL A 67 20.91 3.16 4.53
C VAL A 67 22.27 3.01 5.20
N ASP A 68 22.52 1.82 5.79
CA ASP A 68 23.77 1.47 6.45
C ASP A 68 24.19 2.53 7.49
N GLY A 69 23.37 2.69 8.50
CA GLY A 69 23.73 3.52 9.67
C GLY A 69 24.88 2.88 10.44
N ALA A 70 25.78 3.71 10.97
CA ALA A 70 26.98 3.29 11.71
C ALA A 70 26.71 2.99 13.21
N GLY A 71 25.47 2.69 13.58
CA GLY A 71 25.12 2.33 14.96
C GLY A 71 25.65 0.96 15.37
N ASP A 72 25.72 0.74 16.69
CA ASP A 72 26.16 -0.53 17.26
C ASP A 72 25.08 -1.62 17.10
N HIS A 73 25.42 -2.72 16.46
CA HIS A 73 24.54 -3.86 16.24
C HIS A 73 24.03 -4.53 17.53
N GLU A 74 24.90 -4.62 18.56
CA GLU A 74 24.47 -5.22 19.83
C GLU A 74 23.45 -4.33 20.56
N GLU A 75 23.60 -3.02 20.49
CA GLU A 75 22.63 -2.08 21.04
C GLU A 75 21.31 -2.11 20.29
N LEU A 76 21.37 -2.24 18.96
CA LEU A 76 20.17 -2.37 18.12
C LEU A 76 19.42 -3.67 18.41
N GLU A 77 20.11 -4.80 18.57
CA GLU A 77 19.47 -6.05 18.94
C GLU A 77 18.78 -5.99 20.32
N LYS A 78 19.47 -5.41 21.31
CA LYS A 78 18.87 -5.15 22.64
C LYS A 78 17.63 -4.24 22.53
N ARG A 79 17.69 -3.23 21.66
CA ARG A 79 16.56 -2.34 21.43
C ARG A 79 15.36 -3.06 20.83
N VAL A 80 15.59 -3.90 19.83
CA VAL A 80 14.54 -4.74 19.22
C VAL A 80 13.90 -5.65 20.26
N GLU A 81 14.70 -6.25 21.16
CA GLU A 81 14.21 -7.13 22.23
C GLU A 81 13.35 -6.34 23.25
N GLN A 82 13.76 -5.13 23.61
CA GLN A 82 12.96 -4.23 24.45
C GLN A 82 11.59 -3.95 23.81
N ILE A 83 11.55 -3.56 22.53
CA ILE A 83 10.30 -3.27 21.82
C ILE A 83 9.42 -4.53 21.74
N LYS A 84 10.00 -5.72 21.52
CA LYS A 84 9.23 -6.99 21.54
C LYS A 84 8.58 -7.25 22.90
N ASN A 85 9.24 -6.90 23.99
CA ASN A 85 8.68 -7.04 25.33
C ASN A 85 7.59 -6.00 25.58
N GLU A 86 7.77 -4.74 25.13
CA GLU A 86 6.72 -3.71 25.17
C GLU A 86 5.45 -4.18 24.42
N ILE A 87 5.58 -4.88 23.27
CA ILE A 87 4.45 -5.45 22.53
C ILE A 87 3.70 -6.50 23.36
N LYS A 88 4.42 -7.36 24.11
CA LYS A 88 3.77 -8.40 24.94
C LYS A 88 2.98 -7.83 26.11
N GLU A 89 3.39 -6.66 26.60
CA GLU A 89 2.75 -5.97 27.73
C GLU A 89 1.62 -5.03 27.30
N THR A 90 1.50 -4.76 26.00
CA THR A 90 0.54 -3.81 25.44
C THR A 90 -0.76 -4.52 25.06
N GLU A 91 -1.88 -4.12 25.66
CA GLU A 91 -3.22 -4.62 25.33
C GLU A 91 -3.85 -3.90 24.11
N ASP A 92 -3.37 -2.72 23.75
CA ASP A 92 -3.86 -1.95 22.61
C ASP A 92 -3.25 -2.45 21.29
N LEU A 93 -4.10 -3.02 20.43
CA LEU A 93 -3.74 -3.51 19.10
C LEU A 93 -3.07 -2.45 18.21
N HIS A 94 -3.52 -1.20 18.29
CA HIS A 94 -2.92 -0.11 17.51
C HIS A 94 -1.54 0.28 18.03
N ALA A 95 -1.33 0.26 19.34
CA ALA A 95 -0.02 0.49 19.94
C ALA A 95 0.94 -0.66 19.60
N ALA A 96 0.49 -1.91 19.69
CA ALA A 96 1.29 -3.08 19.30
C ALA A 96 1.70 -3.02 17.82
N GLN A 97 0.79 -2.61 16.93
CA GLN A 97 1.12 -2.42 15.50
C GLN A 97 2.19 -1.35 15.28
N ARG A 98 2.09 -0.19 15.95
CA ARG A 98 3.12 0.86 15.86
C ARG A 98 4.49 0.40 16.36
N LEU A 99 4.52 -0.38 17.44
CA LEU A 99 5.76 -0.98 17.95
C LEU A 99 6.34 -2.01 16.96
N GLN A 100 5.48 -2.82 16.34
CA GLN A 100 5.90 -3.77 15.31
C GLN A 100 6.48 -3.05 14.08
N ASP A 101 5.87 -1.94 13.66
CA ASP A 101 6.39 -1.10 12.56
C ASP A 101 7.79 -0.52 12.89
N ARG A 102 8.05 -0.19 14.16
CA ARG A 102 9.38 0.26 14.61
C ARG A 102 10.42 -0.87 14.50
N ILE A 103 10.09 -2.08 14.95
CA ILE A 103 10.97 -3.26 14.78
C ILE A 103 11.30 -3.46 13.29
N THR A 104 10.29 -3.41 12.43
CA THR A 104 10.48 -3.56 10.99
C THR A 104 11.45 -2.53 10.43
N ARG A 105 11.34 -1.27 10.86
CA ARG A 105 12.24 -0.19 10.40
C ARG A 105 13.68 -0.36 10.88
N ILE A 106 13.90 -0.89 12.07
CA ILE A 106 15.24 -1.14 12.62
C ILE A 106 15.88 -2.37 11.97
N SER A 107 15.10 -3.45 11.79
CA SER A 107 15.60 -4.78 11.43
C SER A 107 15.56 -5.06 9.92
N SER A 108 14.80 -4.29 9.14
CA SER A 108 14.68 -4.55 7.70
C SER A 108 15.79 -3.86 6.91
N GLY A 109 16.35 -4.62 5.97
CA GLY A 109 17.23 -4.06 4.96
C GLY A 109 16.48 -3.15 4.01
N VAL A 110 17.18 -2.17 3.42
CA VAL A 110 16.64 -1.29 2.39
C VAL A 110 17.13 -1.78 1.03
N ALA A 111 16.18 -2.15 0.15
CA ALA A 111 16.47 -2.45 -1.24
C ALA A 111 16.26 -1.19 -2.09
N ILE A 112 17.26 -0.81 -2.87
CA ILE A 112 17.18 0.34 -3.78
C ILE A 112 17.05 -0.17 -5.22
N ILE A 113 15.91 0.10 -5.86
CA ILE A 113 15.69 -0.17 -7.27
C ILE A 113 16.05 1.08 -8.06
N ARG A 114 17.16 1.03 -8.81
CA ARG A 114 17.58 2.13 -9.68
C ARG A 114 16.93 1.97 -11.06
N VAL A 115 16.17 2.96 -11.48
CA VAL A 115 15.44 2.98 -12.75
C VAL A 115 16.17 3.88 -13.73
N GLY A 116 16.41 3.37 -14.94
CA GLY A 116 16.95 4.12 -16.06
C GLY A 116 16.15 3.89 -17.34
N ALA A 117 16.17 4.86 -18.25
CA ALA A 117 15.56 4.77 -19.57
C ALA A 117 16.27 5.71 -20.55
N SER A 118 15.90 5.63 -21.83
CA SER A 118 16.49 6.46 -22.89
C SER A 118 16.01 7.90 -22.87
N SER A 119 14.84 8.15 -22.28
CA SER A 119 14.26 9.49 -22.12
C SER A 119 13.71 9.68 -20.69
N GLU A 120 13.57 10.95 -20.29
CA GLU A 120 13.00 11.32 -18.99
C GLU A 120 11.55 10.84 -18.83
N VAL A 121 10.73 10.98 -19.88
CA VAL A 121 9.34 10.55 -19.89
C VAL A 121 9.22 9.04 -19.70
N GLU A 122 10.03 8.27 -20.42
CA GLU A 122 10.09 6.81 -20.28
C GLU A 122 10.57 6.38 -18.89
N MET A 123 11.53 7.11 -18.32
CA MET A 123 12.04 6.83 -16.97
C MET A 123 10.95 7.08 -15.91
N ILE A 124 10.20 8.16 -16.03
CA ILE A 124 9.08 8.48 -15.12
C ILE A 124 7.98 7.42 -15.23
N GLU A 125 7.61 7.03 -16.45
CA GLU A 125 6.60 5.98 -16.69
C GLU A 125 7.03 4.66 -16.06
N LYS A 126 8.27 4.23 -16.30
CA LYS A 126 8.82 3.00 -15.74
C LYS A 126 8.88 3.04 -14.21
N LYS A 127 9.25 4.21 -13.64
CA LYS A 127 9.23 4.42 -12.19
C LYS A 127 7.83 4.25 -11.62
N HIS A 128 6.81 4.90 -12.20
CA HIS A 128 5.43 4.78 -11.76
C HIS A 128 4.92 3.34 -11.84
N ARG A 129 5.26 2.60 -12.90
CA ARG A 129 4.89 1.19 -13.06
C ARG A 129 5.51 0.30 -11.97
N ILE A 130 6.75 0.59 -11.57
CA ILE A 130 7.40 -0.12 -10.45
C ILE A 130 6.76 0.26 -9.11
N GLU A 131 6.43 1.53 -8.91
CA GLU A 131 5.71 1.98 -7.70
C GLU A 131 4.35 1.31 -7.58
N ASP A 132 3.57 1.22 -8.66
CA ASP A 132 2.29 0.50 -8.72
C ASP A 132 2.45 -0.99 -8.37
N ALA A 133 3.46 -1.64 -8.93
CA ALA A 133 3.76 -3.04 -8.62
C ALA A 133 4.09 -3.26 -7.14
N LEU A 134 4.87 -2.36 -6.53
CA LEU A 134 5.20 -2.42 -5.10
C LEU A 134 3.97 -2.22 -4.22
N GLU A 135 3.08 -1.28 -4.55
CA GLU A 135 1.84 -1.06 -3.82
C GLU A 135 0.87 -2.24 -3.97
N ALA A 136 0.82 -2.87 -5.15
CA ALA A 136 0.04 -4.09 -5.37
C ALA A 136 0.54 -5.24 -4.49
N VAL A 137 1.87 -5.47 -4.43
CA VAL A 137 2.47 -6.49 -3.57
C VAL A 137 2.20 -6.22 -2.09
N ASN A 138 2.37 -4.97 -1.65
CA ASN A 138 2.09 -4.56 -0.28
C ASN A 138 0.60 -4.79 0.09
N SER A 139 -0.31 -4.44 -0.81
CA SER A 139 -1.74 -4.69 -0.64
C SER A 139 -2.08 -6.18 -0.57
N ALA A 140 -1.41 -7.01 -1.39
CA ALA A 140 -1.56 -8.45 -1.38
C ALA A 140 -1.04 -9.10 -0.09
N GLN A 141 0.05 -8.59 0.48
CA GLN A 141 0.56 -9.04 1.78
C GLN A 141 -0.39 -8.75 2.93
N GLN A 142 -1.18 -7.67 2.85
CA GLN A 142 -2.10 -7.28 3.90
C GLN A 142 -3.41 -8.07 3.92
N GLU A 143 -4.01 -8.34 2.77
CA GLU A 143 -5.35 -8.96 2.66
C GLU A 143 -5.38 -10.18 1.73
N GLY A 144 -4.24 -10.62 1.21
CA GLY A 144 -4.16 -11.75 0.30
C GLY A 144 -4.49 -11.38 -1.15
N ILE A 145 -4.69 -12.42 -1.95
CA ILE A 145 -4.93 -12.34 -3.40
C ILE A 145 -6.26 -12.97 -3.79
N VAL A 146 -6.83 -12.50 -4.88
CA VAL A 146 -8.03 -13.05 -5.52
C VAL A 146 -7.75 -13.29 -7.01
N LEU A 147 -8.67 -13.96 -7.69
CA LEU A 147 -8.58 -14.14 -9.14
C LEU A 147 -8.67 -12.79 -9.84
N GLY A 148 -7.73 -12.54 -10.75
CA GLY A 148 -7.65 -11.30 -11.50
C GLY A 148 -8.60 -11.25 -12.71
N GLY A 149 -8.34 -10.30 -13.60
CA GLY A 149 -9.09 -10.18 -14.84
C GLY A 149 -10.58 -9.89 -14.66
N GLY A 150 -10.98 -9.27 -13.55
CA GLY A 150 -12.39 -9.00 -13.23
C GLY A 150 -13.22 -10.24 -12.86
N LEU A 151 -12.61 -11.42 -12.86
CA LEU A 151 -13.32 -12.69 -12.67
C LEU A 151 -13.90 -12.82 -11.26
N THR A 152 -13.18 -12.35 -10.23
CA THR A 152 -13.69 -12.36 -8.85
C THR A 152 -14.95 -11.53 -8.72
N LEU A 153 -14.98 -10.33 -9.29
CA LEU A 153 -16.15 -9.46 -9.23
C LEU A 153 -17.32 -10.04 -10.03
N LEU A 154 -17.04 -10.66 -11.17
CA LEU A 154 -18.06 -11.36 -11.97
C LEU A 154 -18.71 -12.48 -11.17
N ARG A 155 -17.94 -13.34 -10.52
CA ARG A 155 -18.45 -14.44 -9.68
C ARG A 155 -19.24 -13.94 -8.47
N ILE A 156 -18.77 -12.87 -7.83
CA ILE A 156 -19.54 -12.23 -6.76
C ILE A 156 -20.88 -11.71 -7.31
N SER A 157 -20.88 -11.11 -8.50
CA SER A 157 -22.10 -10.69 -9.18
C SER A 157 -23.07 -11.85 -9.37
N ASP A 158 -22.59 -12.99 -9.83
CA ASP A 158 -23.42 -14.17 -10.09
C ASP A 158 -23.95 -14.80 -8.79
N ALA A 159 -23.12 -14.84 -7.75
CA ALA A 159 -23.46 -15.36 -6.42
C ALA A 159 -24.25 -14.39 -5.54
N LEU A 160 -24.46 -13.14 -5.98
CA LEU A 160 -25.16 -12.12 -5.21
C LEU A 160 -26.67 -12.42 -5.21
N ASP A 161 -27.10 -13.23 -4.28
CA ASP A 161 -28.50 -13.60 -4.08
C ASP A 161 -28.96 -13.22 -2.66
N VAL A 162 -29.09 -11.91 -2.45
CA VAL A 162 -29.56 -11.35 -1.17
C VAL A 162 -31.07 -11.13 -1.30
N GLU A 163 -31.82 -11.66 -0.34
CA GLU A 163 -33.24 -11.35 -0.19
C GLU A 163 -33.42 -9.92 0.33
N PHE A 164 -34.37 -9.21 -0.24
CA PHE A 164 -34.68 -7.83 0.16
C PHE A 164 -36.17 -7.69 0.48
N ASP A 165 -36.47 -6.78 1.38
CA ASP A 165 -37.82 -6.57 1.91
C ASP A 165 -38.69 -5.69 1.00
N ASN A 166 -38.12 -5.02 -0.01
CA ASN A 166 -38.85 -4.11 -0.89
C ASN A 166 -38.30 -4.07 -2.32
N ASP A 167 -39.12 -3.53 -3.24
CA ASP A 167 -38.80 -3.48 -4.67
C ASP A 167 -37.63 -2.54 -5.01
N GLU A 168 -37.44 -1.45 -4.24
CA GLU A 168 -36.33 -0.53 -4.46
C GLU A 168 -34.98 -1.22 -4.19
N GLN A 169 -34.90 -2.07 -3.18
CA GLN A 169 -33.70 -2.86 -2.90
C GLN A 169 -33.43 -3.92 -3.97
N LEU A 170 -34.48 -4.49 -4.56
CA LEU A 170 -34.33 -5.41 -5.71
C LEU A 170 -33.70 -4.71 -6.93
N VAL A 171 -34.13 -3.47 -7.22
CA VAL A 171 -33.54 -2.66 -8.30
C VAL A 171 -32.07 -2.37 -7.98
N SER A 172 -31.73 -2.01 -6.74
CA SER A 172 -30.36 -1.77 -6.29
C SER A 172 -29.45 -2.99 -6.48
N ARG A 173 -29.96 -4.20 -6.21
CA ARG A 173 -29.28 -5.47 -6.50
C ARG A 173 -28.94 -5.62 -7.98
N ALA A 174 -29.92 -5.34 -8.85
CA ALA A 174 -29.71 -5.45 -10.31
C ALA A 174 -28.64 -4.47 -10.81
N VAL A 175 -28.64 -3.23 -10.30
CA VAL A 175 -27.61 -2.23 -10.60
C VAL A 175 -26.22 -2.70 -10.13
N LEU A 176 -26.14 -3.23 -8.90
CA LEU A 176 -24.87 -3.72 -8.35
C LEU A 176 -24.35 -4.94 -9.11
N LYS A 177 -25.20 -5.89 -9.45
CA LYS A 177 -24.81 -7.05 -10.29
C LYS A 177 -24.21 -6.59 -11.62
N LYS A 178 -24.85 -5.65 -12.30
CA LYS A 178 -24.36 -5.11 -13.57
C LYS A 178 -23.03 -4.38 -13.40
N ALA A 179 -22.88 -3.60 -12.34
CA ALA A 179 -21.65 -2.86 -12.05
C ALA A 179 -20.48 -3.81 -11.76
N LEU A 180 -20.68 -4.86 -10.95
CA LEU A 180 -19.65 -5.84 -10.63
C LEU A 180 -19.21 -6.67 -11.85
N ALA A 181 -20.09 -6.94 -12.80
CA ALA A 181 -19.74 -7.63 -14.03
C ALA A 181 -19.03 -6.74 -15.06
N SER A 182 -19.14 -5.42 -14.94
CA SER A 182 -18.64 -4.46 -15.92
C SER A 182 -17.12 -4.57 -16.21
N PRO A 183 -16.22 -4.73 -15.22
CA PRO A 183 -14.79 -4.85 -15.51
C PRO A 183 -14.45 -6.04 -16.41
N PHE A 184 -15.02 -7.19 -16.14
CA PHE A 184 -14.83 -8.37 -16.97
C PHE A 184 -15.42 -8.18 -18.37
N ASN A 185 -16.63 -7.64 -18.47
CA ASN A 185 -17.30 -7.41 -19.75
C ASN A 185 -16.47 -6.44 -20.62
N THR A 186 -15.97 -5.34 -20.06
CA THR A 186 -15.15 -4.38 -20.79
C THR A 186 -13.84 -5.01 -21.30
N MET A 187 -13.20 -5.86 -20.48
CA MET A 187 -12.00 -6.59 -20.92
C MET A 187 -12.30 -7.58 -22.03
N ALA A 188 -13.43 -8.30 -21.96
CA ALA A 188 -13.86 -9.20 -23.01
C ALA A 188 -14.11 -8.45 -24.33
N GLU A 189 -14.84 -7.34 -24.29
CA GLU A 189 -15.10 -6.48 -25.45
C GLU A 189 -13.81 -5.93 -26.06
N ASN A 190 -12.90 -5.42 -25.24
CA ASN A 190 -11.59 -4.92 -25.69
C ASN A 190 -10.73 -6.02 -26.34
N ALA A 191 -10.90 -7.26 -25.92
CA ALA A 191 -10.25 -8.43 -26.52
C ALA A 191 -10.98 -8.96 -27.76
N GLY A 192 -12.07 -8.33 -28.17
CA GLY A 192 -12.87 -8.73 -29.35
C GLY A 192 -13.83 -9.89 -29.10
N HIS A 193 -14.13 -10.22 -27.85
CA HIS A 193 -15.05 -11.27 -27.47
C HIS A 193 -16.42 -10.72 -27.06
N ASN A 194 -17.47 -11.47 -27.32
CA ASN A 194 -18.77 -11.16 -26.73
C ASN A 194 -18.82 -11.66 -25.28
N PRO A 195 -19.04 -10.75 -24.28
CA PRO A 195 -19.02 -11.12 -22.87
C PRO A 195 -20.02 -12.22 -22.50
N GLU A 196 -21.23 -12.19 -23.06
CA GLU A 196 -22.29 -13.16 -22.77
C GLU A 196 -21.91 -14.57 -23.26
N VAL A 197 -21.37 -14.67 -24.47
CA VAL A 197 -20.90 -15.94 -25.03
C VAL A 197 -19.74 -16.49 -24.20
N LEU A 198 -18.86 -15.60 -23.76
CA LEU A 198 -17.72 -15.98 -22.94
C LEU A 198 -18.14 -16.50 -21.54
N ARG A 199 -19.11 -15.86 -20.92
CA ARG A 199 -19.69 -16.30 -19.63
C ARG A 199 -20.32 -17.69 -19.76
N LEU A 200 -21.10 -17.93 -20.80
CA LEU A 200 -21.67 -19.26 -21.08
C LEU A 200 -20.58 -20.31 -21.28
N THR A 201 -19.51 -19.96 -22.00
CA THR A 201 -18.38 -20.86 -22.22
C THR A 201 -17.63 -21.18 -20.93
N MET A 202 -17.62 -20.26 -19.95
CA MET A 202 -16.97 -20.43 -18.65
C MET A 202 -17.86 -21.16 -17.62
N GLY A 203 -19.14 -21.42 -17.92
CA GLY A 203 -20.08 -22.03 -16.98
C GLY A 203 -19.60 -23.35 -16.34
N ASP A 204 -18.74 -24.09 -17.04
CA ASP A 204 -18.16 -25.35 -16.56
C ASP A 204 -16.75 -25.18 -15.97
N CYS A 205 -16.30 -23.94 -15.72
CA CYS A 205 -14.97 -23.69 -15.15
C CYS A 205 -14.97 -23.94 -13.64
N GLY A 206 -13.89 -24.58 -13.16
CA GLY A 206 -13.61 -24.73 -11.74
C GLY A 206 -13.37 -23.38 -11.04
N ASP A 207 -13.38 -23.40 -9.69
CA ASP A 207 -13.28 -22.20 -8.87
C ASP A 207 -12.02 -21.35 -9.13
N SER A 208 -10.94 -21.94 -9.61
CA SER A 208 -9.68 -21.25 -9.91
C SER A 208 -9.47 -21.00 -11.40
N GLU A 209 -10.41 -21.38 -12.25
CA GLU A 209 -10.27 -21.29 -13.70
C GLU A 209 -10.99 -20.08 -14.27
N GLY A 210 -10.43 -19.50 -15.31
CA GLY A 210 -11.00 -18.37 -16.02
C GLY A 210 -10.50 -18.31 -17.46
N PHE A 211 -10.95 -17.32 -18.21
CA PHE A 211 -10.54 -17.12 -19.59
C PHE A 211 -9.37 -16.13 -19.65
N ASN A 212 -8.23 -16.62 -20.14
CA ASN A 212 -7.06 -15.77 -20.37
C ASN A 212 -7.16 -15.09 -21.73
N PHE A 213 -7.38 -13.77 -21.73
CA PHE A 213 -7.54 -12.97 -22.96
C PHE A 213 -6.26 -12.90 -23.82
N LEU A 214 -5.08 -13.14 -23.24
CA LEU A 214 -3.84 -13.16 -23.99
C LEU A 214 -3.66 -14.44 -24.81
N THR A 215 -3.98 -15.59 -24.22
CA THR A 215 -3.82 -16.91 -24.86
C THR A 215 -5.10 -17.40 -25.53
N ASN A 216 -6.23 -16.74 -25.31
CA ASN A 216 -7.57 -17.12 -25.75
C ASN A 216 -7.96 -18.55 -25.31
N ARG A 217 -7.61 -18.93 -24.08
CA ARG A 217 -7.86 -20.26 -23.51
C ARG A 217 -8.37 -20.18 -22.08
N LYS A 218 -9.04 -21.25 -21.66
CA LYS A 218 -9.33 -21.47 -20.24
C LYS A 218 -8.07 -21.92 -19.54
N GLU A 219 -7.74 -21.29 -18.43
CA GLU A 219 -6.54 -21.57 -17.64
C GLU A 219 -6.82 -21.42 -16.15
N ASN A 220 -6.02 -22.08 -15.34
CA ASN A 220 -6.03 -21.83 -13.89
C ASN A 220 -5.30 -20.52 -13.60
N PHE A 221 -6.00 -19.54 -13.05
CA PHE A 221 -5.51 -18.19 -12.86
C PHE A 221 -4.41 -18.08 -11.81
N PHE A 222 -4.41 -18.95 -10.80
CA PHE A 222 -3.31 -18.97 -9.82
C PHE A 222 -2.01 -19.47 -10.44
N THR A 223 -2.06 -20.49 -11.29
CA THR A 223 -0.87 -21.01 -11.96
C THR A 223 -0.39 -20.12 -13.09
N SER A 224 -1.32 -19.44 -13.79
CA SER A 224 -0.99 -18.48 -14.86
C SER A 224 -0.60 -17.08 -14.32
N GLY A 225 -0.68 -16.86 -13.00
CA GLY A 225 -0.33 -15.57 -12.39
C GLY A 225 -1.34 -14.45 -12.67
N ILE A 226 -2.58 -14.77 -13.04
CA ILE A 226 -3.66 -13.79 -13.28
C ILE A 226 -4.37 -13.55 -11.94
N ILE A 227 -3.77 -12.75 -11.10
CA ILE A 227 -4.20 -12.50 -9.73
C ILE A 227 -4.25 -10.99 -9.44
N ASP A 228 -5.17 -10.60 -8.58
CA ASP A 228 -5.30 -9.22 -8.09
C ASP A 228 -5.19 -9.18 -6.55
N PRO A 229 -4.68 -8.08 -5.96
CA PRO A 229 -4.73 -7.89 -4.51
C PRO A 229 -6.17 -7.75 -4.02
N ALA A 230 -6.58 -8.55 -3.04
CA ALA A 230 -7.93 -8.52 -2.48
C ALA A 230 -8.31 -7.14 -1.92
N LYS A 231 -7.37 -6.47 -1.25
CA LYS A 231 -7.54 -5.13 -0.70
C LYS A 231 -7.91 -4.11 -1.78
N VAL A 232 -7.23 -4.12 -2.92
CA VAL A 232 -7.48 -3.18 -4.03
C VAL A 232 -8.89 -3.38 -4.58
N THR A 233 -9.25 -4.63 -4.89
CA THR A 233 -10.58 -4.97 -5.42
C THR A 233 -11.69 -4.59 -4.45
N ARG A 234 -11.53 -4.89 -3.16
CA ARG A 234 -12.50 -4.54 -2.10
C ARG A 234 -12.64 -3.03 -1.95
N CYS A 235 -11.52 -2.29 -1.90
CA CYS A 235 -11.55 -0.83 -1.76
C CYS A 235 -12.16 -0.15 -2.99
N ALA A 236 -11.90 -0.66 -4.19
CA ALA A 236 -12.49 -0.13 -5.42
C ALA A 236 -14.03 -0.21 -5.37
N VAL A 237 -14.58 -1.36 -5.02
CA VAL A 237 -16.05 -1.55 -4.90
C VAL A 237 -16.62 -0.65 -3.78
N LYS A 238 -15.99 -0.63 -2.60
CA LYS A 238 -16.44 0.20 -1.48
C LYS A 238 -16.48 1.68 -1.84
N ASN A 239 -15.42 2.19 -2.47
CA ASN A 239 -15.33 3.60 -2.85
C ASN A 239 -16.32 3.95 -3.96
N ALA A 240 -16.48 3.07 -4.97
CA ALA A 240 -17.45 3.26 -6.04
C ALA A 240 -18.88 3.36 -5.50
N ILE A 241 -19.27 2.44 -4.61
CA ILE A 241 -20.59 2.47 -3.98
C ILE A 241 -20.79 3.73 -3.13
N SER A 242 -19.78 4.15 -2.37
CA SER A 242 -19.86 5.35 -1.52
C SER A 242 -20.08 6.61 -2.35
N VAL A 243 -19.32 6.76 -3.45
CA VAL A 243 -19.45 7.93 -4.34
C VAL A 243 -20.77 7.89 -5.11
N ALA A 244 -21.16 6.74 -5.66
CA ALA A 244 -22.41 6.58 -6.36
C ALA A 244 -23.62 6.87 -5.46
N GLY A 245 -23.59 6.39 -4.22
CA GLY A 245 -24.65 6.69 -3.23
C GLY A 245 -24.76 8.18 -2.91
N THR A 246 -23.62 8.86 -2.77
CA THR A 246 -23.62 10.32 -2.55
C THR A 246 -24.19 11.06 -3.76
N LEU A 247 -23.82 10.67 -4.98
CA LEU A 247 -24.34 11.29 -6.21
C LEU A 247 -25.85 11.07 -6.35
N LEU A 248 -26.35 9.87 -6.07
CA LEU A 248 -27.78 9.56 -6.13
C LEU A 248 -28.63 10.35 -5.12
N LEU A 249 -28.05 10.74 -4.00
CA LEU A 249 -28.73 11.57 -2.99
C LEU A 249 -28.65 13.07 -3.29
N THR A 250 -27.92 13.49 -4.33
CA THR A 250 -27.70 14.89 -4.65
C THR A 250 -28.75 15.41 -5.62
N ASN A 251 -29.47 16.47 -5.22
CA ASN A 251 -30.50 17.12 -6.06
C ASN A 251 -29.91 18.18 -7.02
N HIS A 252 -28.80 18.80 -6.65
CA HIS A 252 -28.19 19.90 -7.39
C HIS A 252 -26.66 19.78 -7.37
N SER A 253 -26.01 20.16 -8.47
CA SER A 253 -24.55 20.29 -8.57
C SER A 253 -24.18 21.69 -9.08
N ILE A 254 -23.12 22.24 -8.54
CA ILE A 254 -22.51 23.50 -9.04
C ILE A 254 -21.27 23.09 -9.83
N VAL A 255 -21.23 23.48 -11.10
CA VAL A 255 -20.10 23.19 -12.00
C VAL A 255 -19.49 24.53 -12.41
N GLU A 256 -18.17 24.66 -12.30
CA GLU A 256 -17.45 25.81 -12.91
C GLU A 256 -17.53 25.68 -14.44
N ALA A 257 -17.87 26.81 -15.07
CA ALA A 257 -18.05 26.91 -16.53
C ALA A 257 -16.70 27.17 -17.23
#